data_5bd9e7917aa1ddac1a3caf4a2dd9e601
#
_entry.id   5bd9e7917aa1ddac1a3caf4a2dd9e601
#
_cell.length_a   1.000
_cell.length_b   1.000
_cell.length_c   1.000
_cell.angle_alpha   90.00
_cell.angle_beta   90.00
_cell.angle_gamma   90.00
#
_symmetry.space_group_name_H-M   'P 1'
#
loop_
_entity.id
_entity.type
_entity.pdbx_description
1 polymer ?
#
loop_
_entity_poly.entity_id
_entity_poly.type
_entity_poly.pdbx_seq_one_letter_code
_entity_poly.pdbx_strand_id
1 'polypeptide(L)'
;MEKHYPGIREFYKQAKRMPSYQEIMKLTGFKSKNAVFKLINRLVHAGYIEKDNQGRIIPKRIFGETKVLGVVEAGFPSPAEEELLDTMSLDEYLISNKEATFILKVSGNSMIDAGIMPQDLVLVERTNEAKPGDIVIAEVDGKWTMKYLRQNGNQMYLESANKKYSPIYPKEELKISAVVKAVIRKY
;
A
#
# COMPACT_ATOMS: atom_id res chain seq x y z
N MET A 1 -3.20 16.11 18.36
CA MET A 1 -2.08 15.98 17.38
C MET A 1 -0.95 16.92 17.80
N GLU A 2 0.31 16.46 17.81
CA GLU A 2 1.46 17.30 18.19
C GLU A 2 1.59 18.53 17.30
N LYS A 3 1.64 19.73 17.89
CA LYS A 3 1.63 21.05 17.23
C LYS A 3 2.65 21.16 16.07
N HIS A 4 3.81 20.52 16.19
CA HIS A 4 4.92 20.62 15.24
C HIS A 4 4.97 19.48 14.21
N TYR A 5 4.11 18.48 14.34
CA TYR A 5 4.06 17.34 13.43
C TYR A 5 3.69 17.70 11.97
N PRO A 6 2.74 18.62 11.72
CA PRO A 6 2.42 19.02 10.34
C PRO A 6 3.61 19.54 9.54
N GLY A 7 4.51 20.31 10.16
CA GLY A 7 5.72 20.80 9.49
C GLY A 7 6.71 19.69 9.12
N ILE A 8 6.87 18.69 9.99
CA ILE A 8 7.72 17.51 9.72
C ILE A 8 7.14 16.70 8.55
N ARG A 9 5.81 16.51 8.54
CA ARG A 9 5.12 15.80 7.46
C ARG A 9 5.24 16.52 6.11
N GLU A 10 5.10 17.84 6.10
CA GLU A 10 5.23 18.64 4.88
C GLU A 10 6.66 18.58 4.33
N PHE A 11 7.67 18.69 5.20
CA PHE A 11 9.06 18.49 4.81
C PHE A 11 9.28 17.11 4.15
N TYR A 12 8.73 16.04 4.75
CA TYR A 12 8.84 14.69 4.18
C TYR A 12 8.19 14.59 2.80
N LYS A 13 7.02 15.21 2.61
CA LYS A 13 6.35 15.23 1.29
C LYS A 13 7.21 15.86 0.21
N GLN A 14 7.90 16.96 0.53
CA GLN A 14 8.72 17.72 -0.43
C GLN A 14 10.09 17.06 -0.63
N ALA A 15 10.80 16.76 0.44
CA ALA A 15 12.17 16.27 0.41
C ALA A 15 12.28 14.75 0.19
N LYS A 16 11.19 13.98 0.33
CA LYS A 16 11.14 12.51 0.26
C LYS A 16 12.09 11.79 1.25
N ARG A 17 12.49 12.50 2.31
CA ARG A 17 13.28 11.99 3.42
C ARG A 17 12.85 12.63 4.73
N MET A 18 13.16 12.00 5.85
CA MET A 18 12.93 12.60 7.17
C MET A 18 13.90 13.76 7.41
N PRO A 19 13.43 14.83 8.07
CA PRO A 19 14.31 15.93 8.47
C PRO A 19 15.30 15.48 9.56
N SER A 20 16.52 16.00 9.48
CA SER A 20 17.53 15.89 10.53
C SER A 20 17.12 16.69 11.77
N TYR A 21 17.80 16.46 12.91
CA TYR A 21 17.56 17.22 14.14
C TYR A 21 17.72 18.74 13.96
N GLN A 22 18.67 19.17 13.13
CA GLN A 22 18.88 20.58 12.83
C GLN A 22 17.75 21.19 11.99
N GLU A 23 17.26 20.42 11.01
CA GLU A 23 16.10 20.83 10.19
C GLU A 23 14.84 20.89 11.02
N ILE A 24 14.63 19.93 11.95
CA ILE A 24 13.50 19.97 12.89
C ILE A 24 13.59 21.20 13.79
N MET A 25 14.78 21.58 14.27
CA MET A 25 14.93 22.83 15.04
C MET A 25 14.45 24.04 14.23
N LYS A 26 14.82 24.13 12.95
CA LYS A 26 14.38 25.23 12.07
C LYS A 26 12.87 25.19 11.83
N LEU A 27 12.31 24.02 11.53
CA LEU A 27 10.88 23.82 11.27
C LEU A 27 10.00 24.13 12.49
N THR A 28 10.50 23.88 13.70
CA THR A 28 9.73 24.03 14.94
C THR A 28 10.00 25.33 15.69
N GLY A 29 11.10 26.03 15.33
CA GLY A 29 11.58 27.21 16.06
C GLY A 29 12.26 26.85 17.41
N PHE A 30 12.55 25.60 17.69
CA PHE A 30 13.22 25.20 18.93
C PHE A 30 14.66 25.66 18.97
N LYS A 31 15.07 26.19 20.13
CA LYS A 31 16.42 26.72 20.38
C LYS A 31 17.39 25.69 20.95
N SER A 32 16.95 24.47 21.24
CA SER A 32 17.80 23.42 21.82
C SER A 32 17.57 22.06 21.21
N LYS A 33 18.65 21.28 21.06
CA LYS A 33 18.59 19.88 20.62
C LYS A 33 17.76 19.02 21.57
N ASN A 34 17.74 19.33 22.87
CA ASN A 34 16.97 18.59 23.86
C ASN A 34 15.44 18.73 23.64
N ALA A 35 14.99 19.93 23.22
CA ALA A 35 13.58 20.13 22.89
C ALA A 35 13.17 19.29 21.67
N VAL A 36 14.03 19.22 20.65
CA VAL A 36 13.82 18.34 19.48
C VAL A 36 13.80 16.86 19.90
N PHE A 37 14.75 16.45 20.75
CA PHE A 37 14.81 15.07 21.25
C PHE A 37 13.51 14.66 21.98
N LYS A 38 12.98 15.55 22.84
CA LYS A 38 11.71 15.33 23.52
C LYS A 38 10.52 15.23 22.54
N LEU A 39 10.48 16.09 21.52
CA LEU A 39 9.47 16.02 20.46
C LEU A 39 9.54 14.69 19.70
N ILE A 40 10.74 14.29 19.26
CA ILE A 40 10.93 13.04 18.54
C ILE A 40 10.51 11.84 19.37
N ASN A 41 10.87 11.78 20.66
CA ASN A 41 10.44 10.68 21.52
C ASN A 41 8.91 10.62 21.68
N ARG A 42 8.23 11.78 21.78
CA ARG A 42 6.75 11.80 21.78
C ARG A 42 6.17 11.28 20.47
N LEU A 43 6.74 11.68 19.33
CA LEU A 43 6.30 11.18 18.02
C LEU A 43 6.56 9.68 17.83
N VAL A 44 7.65 9.16 18.40
CA VAL A 44 7.94 7.72 18.45
C VAL A 44 6.91 6.98 19.31
N HIS A 45 6.63 7.48 20.53
CA HIS A 45 5.61 6.90 21.40
C HIS A 45 4.21 6.94 20.79
N ALA A 46 3.89 8.00 20.04
CA ALA A 46 2.64 8.14 19.31
C ALA A 46 2.60 7.31 18.00
N GLY A 47 3.68 6.61 17.65
CA GLY A 47 3.74 5.74 16.48
C GLY A 47 3.85 6.44 15.11
N TYR A 48 4.08 7.75 15.07
CA TYR A 48 4.22 8.50 13.81
C TYR A 48 5.54 8.27 13.09
N ILE A 49 6.60 8.07 13.87
CA ILE A 49 7.97 7.86 13.41
C ILE A 49 8.62 6.77 14.26
N GLU A 50 9.73 6.24 13.79
CA GLU A 50 10.60 5.37 14.59
C GLU A 50 12.06 5.74 14.42
N LYS A 51 12.96 5.10 15.18
CA LYS A 51 14.41 5.26 15.05
C LYS A 51 15.01 3.95 14.58
N ASP A 52 15.89 4.01 13.59
CA ASP A 52 16.68 2.84 13.18
C ASP A 52 17.79 2.54 14.20
N ASN A 53 18.53 1.46 13.96
CA ASN A 53 19.65 1.02 14.83
C ASN A 53 20.79 2.04 14.91
N GLN A 54 20.84 3.05 14.03
CA GLN A 54 21.80 4.14 14.04
C GLN A 54 21.24 5.44 14.63
N GLY A 55 20.00 5.40 15.17
CA GLY A 55 19.32 6.55 15.74
C GLY A 55 18.76 7.54 14.74
N ARG A 56 18.73 7.21 13.43
CA ARG A 56 18.12 8.05 12.40
C ARG A 56 16.60 7.93 12.47
N ILE A 57 15.92 9.05 12.20
CA ILE A 57 14.46 9.11 12.19
C ILE A 57 13.97 8.49 10.89
N ILE A 58 13.10 7.50 10.99
CA ILE A 58 12.40 6.86 9.86
C ILE A 58 10.90 7.06 9.97
N PRO A 59 10.20 7.21 8.84
CA PRO A 59 8.75 7.38 8.85
C PRO A 59 8.06 6.06 9.21
N LYS A 60 6.99 6.13 10.03
CA LYS A 60 6.13 4.98 10.32
C LYS A 60 4.70 5.25 9.86
N ARG A 61 3.97 6.14 10.52
CA ARG A 61 2.60 6.55 10.18
C ARG A 61 2.54 8.04 9.82
N ILE A 62 3.43 8.49 8.94
CA ILE A 62 3.64 9.92 8.72
C ILE A 62 2.43 10.61 8.05
N PHE A 63 1.61 9.87 7.31
CA PHE A 63 0.42 10.43 6.64
C PHE A 63 -0.86 10.33 7.49
N GLY A 64 -0.77 9.74 8.68
CA GLY A 64 -1.90 9.57 9.58
C GLY A 64 -2.84 8.43 9.16
N GLU A 65 -3.85 8.23 9.97
CA GLU A 65 -4.93 7.27 9.73
C GLU A 65 -6.10 8.00 9.07
N THR A 66 -6.86 7.27 8.27
CA THR A 66 -8.08 7.78 7.63
C THR A 66 -9.28 7.31 8.43
N LYS A 67 -10.23 8.21 8.71
CA LYS A 67 -11.48 7.84 9.38
C LYS A 67 -12.32 6.95 8.46
N VAL A 68 -12.87 5.89 9.03
CA VAL A 68 -13.83 5.02 8.34
C VAL A 68 -15.22 5.54 8.65
N LEU A 69 -15.86 6.21 7.68
CA LEU A 69 -17.13 6.91 7.88
C LEU A 69 -18.37 6.03 7.65
N GLY A 70 -18.21 4.78 7.26
CA GLY A 70 -19.34 3.88 7.00
C GLY A 70 -19.68 3.72 5.52
N VAL A 71 -20.95 3.43 5.22
CA VAL A 71 -21.42 3.19 3.83
C VAL A 71 -21.89 4.46 3.17
N VAL A 72 -21.72 4.57 1.85
CA VAL A 72 -22.08 5.77 1.07
C VAL A 72 -23.56 6.15 1.20
N GLU A 73 -24.46 5.18 1.30
CA GLU A 73 -25.90 5.40 1.43
C GLU A 73 -26.31 6.09 2.75
N ALA A 74 -25.49 5.95 3.80
CA ALA A 74 -25.75 6.60 5.10
C ALA A 74 -25.35 8.08 5.13
N GLY A 75 -24.63 8.57 4.11
CA GLY A 75 -24.11 9.94 4.07
C GLY A 75 -22.92 10.16 4.99
N PHE A 76 -22.64 11.44 5.28
CA PHE A 76 -21.58 11.80 6.23
C PHE A 76 -22.13 11.84 7.66
N PRO A 77 -21.43 11.27 8.65
CA PRO A 77 -21.83 11.34 10.05
C PRO A 77 -21.71 12.79 10.57
N SER A 78 -22.46 13.08 11.63
CA SER A 78 -22.31 14.34 12.35
C SER A 78 -20.93 14.44 13.04
N PRO A 79 -20.46 15.63 13.40
CA PRO A 79 -19.17 15.80 14.09
C PRO A 79 -19.06 14.98 15.39
N ALA A 80 -20.17 14.81 16.12
CA ALA A 80 -20.18 14.00 17.34
C ALA A 80 -20.06 12.48 17.06
N GLU A 81 -20.66 12.02 15.97
CA GLU A 81 -20.52 10.63 15.52
C GLU A 81 -19.12 10.37 14.95
N GLU A 82 -18.51 11.36 14.29
CA GLU A 82 -17.14 11.26 13.78
C GLU A 82 -16.08 11.02 14.86
N GLU A 83 -16.31 11.49 16.10
CA GLU A 83 -15.38 11.25 17.22
C GLU A 83 -15.39 9.79 17.69
N LEU A 84 -16.46 9.06 17.43
CA LEU A 84 -16.65 7.66 17.82
C LEU A 84 -16.21 6.67 16.74
N LEU A 85 -15.81 7.15 15.56
CA LEU A 85 -15.44 6.29 14.44
C LEU A 85 -14.03 5.76 14.57
N ASP A 86 -13.87 4.52 14.13
CA ASP A 86 -12.56 3.90 13.99
C ASP A 86 -11.71 4.60 12.93
N THR A 87 -10.42 4.66 13.17
CA THR A 87 -9.43 5.12 12.20
C THR A 87 -8.72 3.92 11.59
N MET A 88 -8.39 4.02 10.31
CA MET A 88 -7.70 2.97 9.58
C MET A 88 -6.45 3.54 8.89
N SER A 89 -5.33 2.87 9.06
CA SER A 89 -4.16 3.07 8.21
C SER A 89 -4.34 2.24 6.94
N LEU A 90 -4.37 2.90 5.77
CA LEU A 90 -4.46 2.20 4.49
C LEU A 90 -3.27 1.24 4.28
N ASP A 91 -2.09 1.60 4.75
CA ASP A 91 -0.92 0.73 4.70
C ASP A 91 -1.15 -0.55 5.52
N GLU A 92 -1.68 -0.44 6.75
CA GLU A 92 -1.95 -1.60 7.61
C GLU A 92 -3.10 -2.46 7.07
N TYR A 93 -4.10 -1.85 6.46
CA TYR A 93 -5.23 -2.56 5.86
C TYR A 93 -4.84 -3.34 4.61
N LEU A 94 -3.99 -2.74 3.77
CA LEU A 94 -3.66 -3.30 2.46
C LEU A 94 -2.40 -4.16 2.46
N ILE A 95 -1.48 -3.96 3.41
CA ILE A 95 -0.14 -4.55 3.41
C ILE A 95 0.04 -5.44 4.64
N SER A 96 -0.13 -6.75 4.45
CA SER A 96 0.10 -7.74 5.51
C SER A 96 1.60 -8.04 5.69
N ASN A 97 2.37 -8.04 4.60
CA ASN A 97 3.81 -8.30 4.61
C ASN A 97 4.56 -7.23 3.81
N LYS A 98 5.18 -6.26 4.50
CA LYS A 98 5.86 -5.13 3.87
C LYS A 98 7.05 -5.53 3.00
N GLU A 99 7.78 -6.57 3.37
CA GLU A 99 8.98 -7.00 2.64
C GLU A 99 8.63 -7.74 1.34
N ALA A 100 7.48 -8.40 1.30
CA ALA A 100 7.00 -9.14 0.14
C ALA A 100 6.02 -8.34 -0.73
N THR A 101 5.63 -7.11 -0.34
CA THR A 101 4.61 -6.32 -1.04
C THR A 101 5.25 -5.30 -1.99
N PHE A 102 4.75 -5.26 -3.23
CA PHE A 102 5.22 -4.38 -4.30
C PHE A 102 4.02 -3.73 -5.00
N ILE A 103 4.29 -2.61 -5.69
CA ILE A 103 3.31 -1.94 -6.55
C ILE A 103 3.74 -2.12 -8.00
N LEU A 104 2.82 -2.59 -8.84
CA LEU A 104 3.02 -2.71 -10.28
C LEU A 104 2.00 -1.84 -11.02
N LYS A 105 2.41 -1.29 -12.16
CA LYS A 105 1.52 -0.53 -13.04
C LYS A 105 0.95 -1.43 -14.13
N VAL A 106 -0.37 -1.37 -14.31
CA VAL A 106 -1.07 -2.16 -15.31
C VAL A 106 -0.86 -1.56 -16.70
N SER A 107 -0.45 -2.38 -17.67
CA SER A 107 -0.23 -2.00 -19.08
C SER A 107 -1.11 -2.83 -19.97
N GLY A 108 -2.18 -3.23 -19.82
CA GLY A 108 -3.02 -4.05 -20.71
C GLY A 108 -4.48 -4.04 -20.29
N ASN A 109 -5.32 -4.59 -21.13
CA ASN A 109 -6.76 -4.62 -20.93
C ASN A 109 -7.32 -6.02 -20.71
N SER A 110 -6.47 -7.00 -20.43
CA SER A 110 -6.89 -8.40 -20.26
C SER A 110 -7.68 -8.68 -18.99
N MET A 111 -7.76 -7.72 -18.06
CA MET A 111 -8.42 -7.85 -16.75
C MET A 111 -9.51 -6.79 -16.53
N ILE A 112 -10.04 -6.18 -17.60
CA ILE A 112 -11.03 -5.10 -17.50
C ILE A 112 -12.37 -5.56 -16.89
N ASP A 113 -12.80 -6.79 -17.17
CA ASP A 113 -14.04 -7.35 -16.59
C ASP A 113 -13.89 -7.69 -15.10
N ALA A 114 -12.64 -7.67 -14.57
CA ALA A 114 -12.34 -7.70 -13.15
C ALA A 114 -12.20 -6.29 -12.53
N GLY A 115 -12.52 -5.23 -13.30
CA GLY A 115 -12.40 -3.85 -12.86
C GLY A 115 -10.98 -3.29 -12.87
N ILE A 116 -9.99 -4.04 -13.41
CA ILE A 116 -8.58 -3.61 -13.49
C ILE A 116 -8.33 -3.01 -14.86
N MET A 117 -8.08 -1.68 -14.88
CA MET A 117 -7.91 -0.92 -16.12
C MET A 117 -6.43 -0.63 -16.42
N PRO A 118 -6.09 -0.35 -17.67
CA PRO A 118 -4.77 0.18 -18.01
C PRO A 118 -4.46 1.44 -17.20
N GLN A 119 -3.21 1.58 -16.76
CA GLN A 119 -2.69 2.63 -15.88
C GLN A 119 -3.05 2.51 -14.39
N ASP A 120 -3.91 1.59 -13.97
CA ASP A 120 -4.09 1.26 -12.56
C ASP A 120 -2.76 0.85 -11.91
N LEU A 121 -2.67 1.04 -10.61
CA LEU A 121 -1.65 0.42 -9.79
C LEU A 121 -2.25 -0.81 -9.10
N VAL A 122 -1.54 -1.92 -9.15
CA VAL A 122 -1.90 -3.13 -8.39
C VAL A 122 -0.89 -3.35 -7.28
N LEU A 123 -1.40 -3.56 -6.09
CA LEU A 123 -0.61 -4.00 -4.94
C LEU A 123 -0.51 -5.51 -5.01
N VAL A 124 0.70 -6.04 -5.05
CA VAL A 124 0.97 -7.47 -5.17
C VAL A 124 1.85 -7.95 -4.02
N GLU A 125 1.57 -9.13 -3.52
CA GLU A 125 2.40 -9.80 -2.53
C GLU A 125 3.15 -10.96 -3.19
N ARG A 126 4.47 -10.93 -3.11
CA ARG A 126 5.33 -12.00 -3.64
C ARG A 126 5.09 -13.27 -2.86
N THR A 127 4.62 -14.28 -3.55
CA THR A 127 4.38 -15.62 -3.02
C THR A 127 4.30 -16.63 -4.17
N ASN A 128 4.63 -17.87 -3.89
CA ASN A 128 4.35 -19.01 -4.76
C ASN A 128 3.10 -19.80 -4.33
N GLU A 129 2.47 -19.40 -3.23
CA GLU A 129 1.26 -20.02 -2.68
C GLU A 129 0.01 -19.27 -3.15
N ALA A 130 -0.38 -19.48 -4.41
CA ALA A 130 -1.63 -18.94 -4.94
C ALA A 130 -2.70 -20.04 -5.03
N LYS A 131 -3.96 -19.64 -4.91
CA LYS A 131 -5.12 -20.55 -4.97
C LYS A 131 -5.93 -20.29 -6.25
N PRO A 132 -6.64 -21.30 -6.79
CA PRO A 132 -7.60 -21.07 -7.86
C PRO A 132 -8.61 -19.98 -7.48
N GLY A 133 -8.77 -18.99 -8.34
CA GLY A 133 -9.55 -17.78 -8.11
C GLY A 133 -8.73 -16.53 -7.82
N ASP A 134 -7.49 -16.66 -7.38
CA ASP A 134 -6.60 -15.52 -7.19
C ASP A 134 -6.24 -14.85 -8.53
N ILE A 135 -6.05 -13.53 -8.49
CA ILE A 135 -5.40 -12.80 -9.58
C ILE A 135 -3.90 -12.84 -9.31
N VAL A 136 -3.15 -13.40 -10.24
CA VAL A 136 -1.71 -13.65 -10.07
C VAL A 136 -0.86 -12.89 -11.08
N ILE A 137 0.35 -12.56 -10.67
CA ILE A 137 1.45 -12.23 -11.57
C ILE A 137 2.21 -13.52 -11.80
N ALA A 138 2.21 -13.98 -13.04
CA ALA A 138 2.80 -15.25 -13.41
C ALA A 138 3.67 -15.14 -14.67
N GLU A 139 4.68 -15.99 -14.73
CA GLU A 139 5.42 -16.28 -15.94
C GLU A 139 4.89 -17.62 -16.50
N VAL A 140 4.45 -17.57 -17.75
CA VAL A 140 3.97 -18.74 -18.48
C VAL A 140 4.74 -18.85 -19.80
N ASP A 141 5.43 -19.97 -19.99
CA ASP A 141 6.27 -20.23 -21.16
C ASP A 141 7.19 -19.03 -21.50
N GLY A 142 7.85 -18.45 -20.49
CA GLY A 142 8.78 -17.30 -20.60
C GLY A 142 8.12 -15.91 -20.74
N LYS A 143 6.79 -15.80 -20.61
CA LYS A 143 6.08 -14.52 -20.75
C LYS A 143 5.37 -14.12 -19.45
N TRP A 144 5.61 -12.90 -18.99
CA TRP A 144 4.94 -12.32 -17.83
C TRP A 144 3.53 -11.85 -18.12
N THR A 145 2.60 -12.17 -17.22
CA THR A 145 1.21 -11.76 -17.35
C THR A 145 0.51 -11.65 -16.00
N MET A 146 -0.61 -10.90 -15.98
CA MET A 146 -1.55 -10.85 -14.87
C MET A 146 -2.88 -11.47 -15.29
N LYS A 147 -3.33 -12.53 -14.60
CA LYS A 147 -4.53 -13.31 -14.93
C LYS A 147 -5.15 -13.89 -13.68
N TYR A 148 -6.39 -14.38 -13.79
CA TYR A 148 -6.91 -15.33 -12.83
C TYR A 148 -6.16 -16.65 -12.93
N LEU A 149 -5.78 -17.20 -11.79
CA LEU A 149 -5.36 -18.58 -11.68
C LEU A 149 -6.61 -19.47 -11.62
N ARG A 150 -6.67 -20.47 -12.48
CA ARG A 150 -7.79 -21.42 -12.55
C ARG A 150 -7.28 -22.84 -12.51
N GLN A 151 -8.17 -23.77 -12.13
CA GLN A 151 -7.87 -25.20 -12.09
C GLN A 151 -8.97 -25.99 -12.80
N ASN A 152 -8.58 -26.94 -13.63
CA ASN A 152 -9.48 -27.93 -14.23
C ASN A 152 -8.90 -29.31 -13.98
N GLY A 153 -9.53 -30.09 -13.08
CA GLY A 153 -8.95 -31.32 -12.56
C GLY A 153 -7.59 -31.03 -11.90
N ASN A 154 -6.55 -31.66 -12.40
CA ASN A 154 -5.18 -31.47 -11.89
C ASN A 154 -4.39 -30.40 -12.67
N GLN A 155 -4.96 -29.78 -13.69
CA GLN A 155 -4.27 -28.81 -14.52
C GLN A 155 -4.58 -27.40 -14.10
N MET A 156 -3.53 -26.61 -13.80
CA MET A 156 -3.63 -25.18 -13.59
C MET A 156 -3.51 -24.44 -14.92
N TYR A 157 -4.30 -23.38 -15.08
CA TYR A 157 -4.26 -22.52 -16.28
C TYR A 157 -4.54 -21.08 -15.89
N LEU A 158 -4.31 -20.15 -16.80
CA LEU A 158 -4.55 -18.72 -16.62
C LEU A 158 -5.72 -18.25 -17.45
N GLU A 159 -6.62 -17.49 -16.82
CA GLU A 159 -7.80 -16.94 -17.48
C GLU A 159 -7.83 -15.41 -17.42
N SER A 160 -8.07 -14.79 -18.55
CA SER A 160 -8.27 -13.34 -18.63
C SER A 160 -9.68 -12.95 -18.15
N ALA A 161 -9.80 -11.83 -17.46
CA ALA A 161 -11.08 -11.16 -17.24
C ALA A 161 -11.38 -10.21 -18.41
N ASN A 162 -11.43 -10.76 -19.60
CA ASN A 162 -11.82 -10.09 -20.84
C ASN A 162 -12.08 -11.16 -21.89
N LYS A 163 -13.30 -11.24 -22.39
CA LYS A 163 -13.77 -12.25 -23.35
C LYS A 163 -13.01 -12.27 -24.69
N LYS A 164 -12.24 -11.22 -24.98
CA LYS A 164 -11.39 -11.15 -26.20
C LYS A 164 -10.15 -12.04 -26.12
N TYR A 165 -9.80 -12.55 -24.93
CA TYR A 165 -8.61 -13.36 -24.70
C TYR A 165 -9.00 -14.77 -24.33
N SER A 166 -8.42 -15.74 -25.02
CA SER A 166 -8.57 -17.16 -24.70
C SER A 166 -7.80 -17.52 -23.43
N PRO A 167 -8.24 -18.54 -22.67
CA PRO A 167 -7.46 -19.10 -21.58
C PRO A 167 -6.06 -19.55 -22.04
N ILE A 168 -5.08 -19.43 -21.16
CA ILE A 168 -3.70 -19.82 -21.42
C ILE A 168 -3.40 -21.09 -20.65
N TYR A 169 -3.20 -22.18 -21.36
CA TYR A 169 -2.74 -23.46 -20.80
C TYR A 169 -1.22 -23.52 -20.95
N PRO A 170 -0.46 -23.69 -19.85
CA PRO A 170 1.00 -23.80 -19.93
C PRO A 170 1.39 -25.00 -20.81
N LYS A 171 2.37 -24.81 -21.66
CA LYS A 171 2.95 -25.88 -22.49
C LYS A 171 4.18 -26.48 -21.85
N GLU A 172 4.96 -25.64 -21.18
CA GLU A 172 6.21 -26.02 -20.53
C GLU A 172 6.13 -25.73 -19.01
N GLU A 173 5.98 -24.47 -18.62
CA GLU A 173 6.04 -24.05 -17.23
C GLU A 173 5.03 -22.94 -16.90
N LEU A 174 4.43 -23.03 -15.71
CA LEU A 174 3.68 -21.96 -15.06
C LEU A 174 4.32 -21.66 -13.71
N LYS A 175 4.91 -20.46 -13.60
CA LYS A 175 5.53 -19.99 -12.37
C LYS A 175 4.76 -18.82 -11.80
N ILE A 176 4.16 -19.02 -10.63
CA ILE A 176 3.50 -17.96 -9.90
C ILE A 176 4.57 -17.14 -9.15
N SER A 177 4.50 -15.82 -9.23
CA SER A 177 5.48 -14.94 -8.58
C SER A 177 4.86 -14.02 -7.55
N ALA A 178 3.59 -13.64 -7.73
CA ALA A 178 2.87 -12.82 -6.76
C ALA A 178 1.36 -12.98 -6.91
N VAL A 179 0.63 -12.64 -5.85
CA VAL A 179 -0.82 -12.53 -5.82
C VAL A 179 -1.21 -11.06 -5.70
N VAL A 180 -2.21 -10.63 -6.47
CA VAL A 180 -2.78 -9.28 -6.40
C VAL A 180 -3.64 -9.17 -5.15
N LYS A 181 -3.37 -8.18 -4.30
CA LYS A 181 -4.09 -7.92 -3.04
C LYS A 181 -5.06 -6.75 -3.17
N ALA A 182 -4.70 -5.73 -3.95
CA ALA A 182 -5.55 -4.56 -4.13
C ALA A 182 -5.30 -3.88 -5.47
N VAL A 183 -6.28 -3.09 -5.91
CA VAL A 183 -6.18 -2.19 -7.06
C VAL A 183 -6.33 -0.76 -6.56
N ILE A 184 -5.46 0.11 -7.02
CA ILE A 184 -5.44 1.52 -6.64
C ILE A 184 -5.63 2.34 -7.90
N ARG A 185 -6.72 3.10 -7.94
CA ARG A 185 -7.03 4.07 -8.99
C ARG A 185 -7.27 5.44 -8.39
N LYS A 186 -6.65 6.43 -8.98
CA LYS A 186 -6.89 7.82 -8.62
C LYS A 186 -7.65 8.49 -9.76
N TYR A 187 -8.73 9.18 -9.44
CA TYR A 187 -9.56 9.95 -10.35
C TYR A 187 -9.15 11.42 -10.37
#